data_15f13eb96d0913412faad3ce93255c70
#
_entry.id   15f13eb96d0913412faad3ce93255c70
#
_cell.length_a   1.000
_cell.length_b   1.000
_cell.length_c   1.000
_cell.angle_alpha   90.00
_cell.angle_beta   90.00
_cell.angle_gamma   90.00
#
_symmetry.space_group_name_H-M   'P 1'
#
loop_
_entity.id
_entity.type
_entity.pdbx_description
1 polymer ?
#
loop_
_entity_poly.entity_id
_entity_poly.type
_entity_poly.pdbx_seq_one_letter_code
_entity_poly.pdbx_strand_id
1 'polypeptide(L)'
;MNVLVLKSSILADNSQSNKLADYTIEKLKDHNIVVRDLAAQPLPHFDVTAATAVRGEPKTAEENALLALSDELVAELKAADIIVIGAPMYNLGIPTQLKSYFDFIARPRVTFQYTANGPEGLLQGKKAIVLASFGGMYDENNNVTNYLKAILGFVGITDVQFA
;
A
#
# COMPACT_ATOMS: atom_id res chain seq x y z
N MET A 1 -4.78 -16.98 8.86
CA MET A 1 -4.71 -15.52 8.75
C MET A 1 -4.87 -15.10 7.30
N ASN A 2 -5.31 -13.90 7.08
CA ASN A 2 -5.42 -13.30 5.75
C ASN A 2 -4.18 -12.45 5.49
N VAL A 3 -3.54 -12.69 4.35
CA VAL A 3 -2.31 -11.98 3.96
C VAL A 3 -2.57 -11.27 2.63
N LEU A 4 -2.28 -9.97 2.60
CA LEU A 4 -2.30 -9.18 1.38
C LEU A 4 -0.85 -8.91 0.97
N VAL A 5 -0.49 -9.27 -0.26
CA VAL A 5 0.84 -9.02 -0.81
C VAL A 5 0.72 -7.96 -1.90
N LEU A 6 1.43 -6.86 -1.72
CA LEU A 6 1.51 -5.76 -2.68
C LEU A 6 2.85 -5.81 -3.39
N LYS A 7 2.82 -6.05 -4.70
CA LYS A 7 4.00 -5.98 -5.56
C LYS A 7 3.97 -4.66 -6.32
N SER A 8 5.10 -3.99 -6.41
CA SER A 8 5.17 -2.67 -7.06
C SER A 8 6.39 -2.48 -7.96
N SER A 9 7.19 -3.53 -8.15
CA SER A 9 8.38 -3.43 -8.99
C SER A 9 8.06 -3.39 -10.46
N ILE A 10 8.67 -2.45 -11.19
CA ILE A 10 8.55 -2.35 -12.64
C ILE A 10 9.46 -3.35 -13.38
N LEU A 11 10.36 -4.04 -12.66
CA LEU A 11 11.37 -4.92 -13.27
C LEU A 11 10.87 -6.35 -13.50
N ALA A 12 9.63 -6.65 -13.14
CA ALA A 12 9.00 -7.96 -13.34
C ALA A 12 9.88 -9.12 -12.85
N ASP A 13 10.26 -10.07 -13.73
CA ASP A 13 11.05 -11.23 -13.37
C ASP A 13 12.48 -10.91 -12.90
N ASN A 14 12.98 -9.72 -13.22
CA ASN A 14 14.30 -9.26 -12.77
C ASN A 14 14.25 -8.53 -11.43
N SER A 15 13.09 -8.45 -10.79
CA SER A 15 12.90 -7.69 -9.56
C SER A 15 13.35 -8.48 -8.33
N GLN A 16 14.20 -7.88 -7.51
CA GLN A 16 14.60 -8.46 -6.21
C GLN A 16 13.44 -8.41 -5.22
N SER A 17 12.67 -7.32 -5.19
CA SER A 17 11.52 -7.22 -4.29
C SER A 17 10.41 -8.22 -4.65
N ASN A 18 10.19 -8.49 -5.94
CA ASN A 18 9.23 -9.51 -6.36
C ASN A 18 9.70 -10.91 -5.98
N LYS A 19 10.99 -11.20 -6.10
CA LYS A 19 11.55 -12.48 -5.66
C LYS A 19 11.41 -12.69 -4.16
N LEU A 20 11.64 -11.65 -3.38
CA LEU A 20 11.41 -11.68 -1.93
C LEU A 20 9.92 -11.86 -1.60
N ALA A 21 9.04 -11.20 -2.35
CA ALA A 21 7.59 -11.37 -2.18
C ALA A 21 7.17 -12.80 -2.48
N ASP A 22 7.65 -13.39 -3.58
CA ASP A 22 7.34 -14.77 -3.95
C ASP A 22 7.87 -15.77 -2.92
N TYR A 23 9.05 -15.54 -2.38
CA TYR A 23 9.59 -16.34 -1.29
C TYR A 23 8.70 -16.25 -0.04
N THR A 24 8.26 -15.05 0.30
CA THR A 24 7.37 -14.83 1.45
C THR A 24 6.02 -15.52 1.24
N ILE A 25 5.46 -15.44 0.04
CA ILE A 25 4.22 -16.15 -0.32
C ILE A 25 4.37 -17.64 -0.10
N GLU A 26 5.48 -18.23 -0.54
CA GLU A 26 5.73 -19.66 -0.35
C GLU A 26 5.81 -20.02 1.13
N LYS A 27 6.42 -19.17 1.96
CA LYS A 27 6.51 -19.39 3.40
C LYS A 27 5.15 -19.26 4.11
N LEU A 28 4.23 -18.50 3.54
CA LEU A 28 2.91 -18.24 4.12
C LEU A 28 1.80 -19.00 3.37
N LYS A 29 2.13 -20.02 2.59
CA LYS A 29 1.17 -20.73 1.72
C LYS A 29 0.00 -21.39 2.45
N ASP A 30 0.13 -21.66 3.75
CA ASP A 30 -0.95 -22.22 4.55
C ASP A 30 -1.97 -21.16 5.01
N HIS A 31 -1.74 -19.90 4.67
CA HIS A 31 -2.65 -18.78 4.96
C HIS A 31 -3.45 -18.40 3.71
N ASN A 32 -4.50 -17.61 3.90
CA ASN A 32 -5.26 -17.05 2.77
C ASN A 32 -4.48 -15.86 2.21
N ILE A 33 -3.98 -15.99 0.98
CA ILE A 33 -3.12 -15.00 0.37
C ILE A 33 -3.83 -14.34 -0.82
N VAL A 34 -3.88 -13.01 -0.80
CA VAL A 34 -4.33 -12.18 -1.93
C VAL A 34 -3.10 -11.42 -2.43
N VAL A 35 -2.80 -11.51 -3.71
CA VAL A 35 -1.69 -10.79 -4.34
C VAL A 35 -2.24 -9.71 -5.24
N ARG A 36 -1.77 -8.50 -5.05
CA ARG A 36 -2.06 -7.38 -5.94
C ARG A 36 -0.74 -6.85 -6.51
N ASP A 37 -0.57 -7.06 -7.81
CA ASP A 37 0.60 -6.59 -8.54
C ASP A 37 0.27 -5.23 -9.16
N LEU A 38 0.75 -4.18 -8.53
CA LEU A 38 0.47 -2.80 -8.92
C LEU A 38 1.19 -2.38 -10.20
N ALA A 39 2.25 -3.09 -10.58
CA ALA A 39 2.94 -2.83 -11.84
C ALA A 39 2.25 -3.54 -13.02
N ALA A 40 1.79 -4.77 -12.82
CA ALA A 40 1.08 -5.53 -13.85
C ALA A 40 -0.34 -5.01 -14.07
N GLN A 41 -1.00 -4.54 -13.00
CA GLN A 41 -2.34 -3.95 -13.05
C GLN A 41 -2.27 -2.53 -12.48
N PRO A 42 -1.77 -1.55 -13.25
CA PRO A 42 -1.54 -0.19 -12.75
C PRO A 42 -2.83 0.50 -12.31
N LEU A 43 -2.72 1.26 -11.23
CA LEU A 43 -3.78 2.16 -10.80
C LEU A 43 -3.67 3.49 -11.57
N PRO A 44 -4.79 4.20 -11.78
CA PRO A 44 -4.73 5.55 -12.33
C PRO A 44 -3.94 6.48 -11.42
N HIS A 45 -3.40 7.56 -11.99
CA HIS A 45 -2.87 8.64 -11.18
C HIS A 45 -3.97 9.25 -10.30
N PHE A 46 -3.61 9.62 -9.09
CA PHE A 46 -4.55 10.25 -8.17
C PHE A 46 -4.65 11.74 -8.50
N ASP A 47 -5.58 12.07 -9.38
CA ASP A 47 -5.84 13.42 -9.87
C ASP A 47 -7.09 14.02 -9.20
N VAL A 48 -7.55 15.18 -9.69
CA VAL A 48 -8.74 15.84 -9.12
C VAL A 48 -10.00 14.98 -9.28
N THR A 49 -10.11 14.21 -10.35
CA THR A 49 -11.25 13.32 -10.58
C THR A 49 -11.25 12.19 -9.54
N ALA A 50 -10.10 11.58 -9.29
CA ALA A 50 -9.94 10.56 -8.26
C ALA A 50 -10.19 11.14 -6.86
N ALA A 51 -9.67 12.33 -6.56
CA ALA A 51 -9.90 12.98 -5.27
C ALA A 51 -11.38 13.27 -5.04
N THR A 52 -12.09 13.73 -6.05
CA THR A 52 -13.54 13.95 -6.00
C THR A 52 -14.28 12.64 -5.72
N ALA A 53 -13.86 11.56 -6.38
CA ALA A 53 -14.48 10.25 -6.21
C ALA A 53 -14.33 9.71 -4.78
N VAL A 54 -13.15 9.79 -4.21
CA VAL A 54 -12.86 9.09 -2.93
C VAL A 54 -12.92 9.99 -1.70
N ARG A 55 -12.85 11.30 -1.87
CA ARG A 55 -12.89 12.27 -0.76
C ARG A 55 -14.05 13.25 -0.84
N GLY A 56 -14.72 13.35 -1.99
CA GLY A 56 -15.85 14.21 -2.22
C GLY A 56 -17.11 13.42 -2.50
N GLU A 57 -17.94 13.94 -3.40
CA GLU A 57 -19.19 13.32 -3.82
C GLU A 57 -19.11 12.95 -5.30
N PRO A 58 -18.93 11.65 -5.62
CA PRO A 58 -18.89 11.22 -7.03
C PRO A 58 -20.25 11.42 -7.70
N LYS A 59 -20.23 11.96 -8.92
CA LYS A 59 -21.42 12.25 -9.71
C LYS A 59 -21.37 11.64 -11.11
N THR A 60 -20.18 11.46 -11.68
CA THR A 60 -20.02 10.91 -13.03
C THR A 60 -19.79 9.40 -12.98
N ALA A 61 -19.97 8.73 -14.12
CA ALA A 61 -19.68 7.31 -14.24
C ALA A 61 -18.20 7.02 -13.98
N GLU A 62 -17.29 7.90 -14.44
CA GLU A 62 -15.86 7.79 -14.19
C GLU A 62 -15.53 7.92 -12.70
N GLU A 63 -16.09 8.91 -12.03
CA GLU A 63 -15.90 9.11 -10.59
C GLU A 63 -16.42 7.91 -9.79
N ASN A 64 -17.59 7.38 -10.14
CA ASN A 64 -18.14 6.21 -9.47
C ASN A 64 -17.31 4.95 -9.71
N ALA A 65 -16.69 4.79 -10.88
CA ALA A 65 -15.76 3.69 -11.15
C ALA A 65 -14.49 3.80 -10.31
N LEU A 66 -13.97 5.00 -10.12
CA LEU A 66 -12.80 5.24 -9.26
C LEU A 66 -13.12 4.99 -7.79
N LEU A 67 -14.31 5.37 -7.33
CA LEU A 67 -14.75 5.04 -5.97
C LEU A 67 -14.86 3.53 -5.78
N ALA A 68 -15.43 2.81 -6.74
CA ALA A 68 -15.51 1.35 -6.67
C ALA A 68 -14.13 0.71 -6.61
N LEU A 69 -13.16 1.22 -7.37
CA LEU A 69 -11.77 0.76 -7.30
C LEU A 69 -11.18 0.99 -5.90
N SER A 70 -11.33 2.18 -5.35
CA SER A 70 -10.87 2.49 -4.00
C SER A 70 -11.54 1.58 -2.96
N ASP A 71 -12.85 1.37 -3.07
CA ASP A 71 -13.58 0.47 -2.16
C ASP A 71 -13.04 -0.95 -2.20
N GLU A 72 -12.69 -1.47 -3.38
CA GLU A 72 -12.08 -2.79 -3.54
C GLU A 72 -10.72 -2.86 -2.85
N LEU A 73 -9.85 -1.86 -3.07
CA LEU A 73 -8.53 -1.80 -2.46
C LEU A 73 -8.64 -1.71 -0.93
N VAL A 74 -9.53 -0.89 -0.42
CA VAL A 74 -9.76 -0.74 1.02
C VAL A 74 -10.30 -2.03 1.62
N ALA A 75 -11.23 -2.71 0.95
CA ALA A 75 -11.79 -3.98 1.43
C ALA A 75 -10.72 -5.05 1.56
N GLU A 76 -9.82 -5.17 0.58
CA GLU A 76 -8.68 -6.10 0.65
C GLU A 76 -7.77 -5.77 1.84
N LEU A 77 -7.48 -4.50 2.03
CA LEU A 77 -6.61 -4.04 3.12
C LEU A 77 -7.26 -4.29 4.49
N LYS A 78 -8.55 -4.00 4.63
CA LYS A 78 -9.28 -4.24 5.88
C LYS A 78 -9.37 -5.73 6.22
N ALA A 79 -9.53 -6.58 5.24
CA ALA A 79 -9.63 -8.03 5.45
C ALA A 79 -8.29 -8.67 5.82
N ALA A 80 -7.17 -8.04 5.52
CA ALA A 80 -5.84 -8.59 5.78
C ALA A 80 -5.45 -8.44 7.25
N ASP A 81 -4.81 -9.46 7.80
CA ASP A 81 -4.16 -9.42 9.11
C ASP A 81 -2.69 -9.00 8.96
N ILE A 82 -2.06 -9.45 7.88
CA ILE A 82 -0.67 -9.16 7.54
C ILE A 82 -0.63 -8.55 6.14
N ILE A 83 0.09 -7.45 6.00
CA ILE A 83 0.33 -6.81 4.71
C ILE A 83 1.83 -6.94 4.38
N VAL A 84 2.14 -7.59 3.27
CA VAL A 84 3.51 -7.71 2.76
C VAL A 84 3.66 -6.72 1.61
N ILE A 85 4.62 -5.81 1.72
CA ILE A 85 4.80 -4.74 0.74
C ILE A 85 6.18 -4.85 0.11
N GLY A 86 6.22 -5.18 -1.17
CA GLY A 86 7.44 -5.08 -1.97
C GLY A 86 7.67 -3.62 -2.35
N ALA A 87 8.77 -3.04 -1.90
CA ALA A 87 9.06 -1.62 -2.06
C ALA A 87 10.49 -1.40 -2.58
N PRO A 88 10.71 -1.54 -3.88
CA PRO A 88 12.00 -1.16 -4.46
C PRO A 88 12.17 0.35 -4.44
N MET A 89 13.41 0.81 -4.25
CA MET A 89 13.72 2.23 -4.34
C MET A 89 14.04 2.59 -5.79
N TYR A 90 13.29 3.51 -6.35
CA TYR A 90 13.55 4.12 -7.65
C TYR A 90 13.68 5.62 -7.47
N ASN A 91 14.81 6.17 -7.88
CA ASN A 91 15.06 7.62 -7.78
C ASN A 91 14.80 8.15 -6.37
N LEU A 92 15.34 7.43 -5.36
CA LEU A 92 15.28 7.80 -3.93
C LEU A 92 13.89 7.67 -3.29
N GLY A 93 12.90 7.12 -3.97
CA GLY A 93 11.55 6.99 -3.46
C GLY A 93 10.92 5.64 -3.78
N ILE A 94 9.66 5.49 -3.40
CA ILE A 94 8.86 4.32 -3.74
C ILE A 94 8.38 4.41 -5.19
N PRO A 95 8.01 3.27 -5.83
CA PRO A 95 7.41 3.31 -7.16
C PRO A 95 6.13 4.14 -7.20
N THR A 96 5.88 4.82 -8.33
CA THR A 96 4.67 5.65 -8.48
C THR A 96 3.39 4.86 -8.29
N GLN A 97 3.36 3.60 -8.71
CA GLN A 97 2.17 2.75 -8.54
C GLN A 97 1.88 2.46 -7.07
N LEU A 98 2.90 2.30 -6.25
CA LEU A 98 2.72 2.13 -4.81
C LEU A 98 2.22 3.43 -4.17
N LYS A 99 2.72 4.58 -4.61
CA LYS A 99 2.21 5.88 -4.15
C LYS A 99 0.74 6.05 -4.51
N SER A 100 0.35 5.71 -5.75
CA SER A 100 -1.05 5.75 -6.16
C SER A 100 -1.93 4.86 -5.28
N TYR A 101 -1.46 3.67 -4.94
CA TYR A 101 -2.17 2.77 -4.03
C TYR A 101 -2.48 3.46 -2.70
N PHE A 102 -1.48 4.07 -2.08
CA PHE A 102 -1.69 4.76 -0.80
C PHE A 102 -2.64 5.95 -0.95
N ASP A 103 -2.59 6.67 -2.05
CA ASP A 103 -3.51 7.78 -2.31
C ASP A 103 -4.97 7.30 -2.40
N PHE A 104 -5.20 6.12 -3.00
CA PHE A 104 -6.55 5.55 -3.11
C PHE A 104 -7.07 4.95 -1.81
N ILE A 105 -6.21 4.51 -0.90
CA ILE A 105 -6.67 3.86 0.34
C ILE A 105 -6.68 4.80 1.56
N ALA A 106 -5.99 5.93 1.51
CA ALA A 106 -5.99 6.90 2.62
C ALA A 106 -7.24 7.77 2.53
N ARG A 107 -8.32 7.33 3.18
CA ARG A 107 -9.64 7.95 3.08
C ARG A 107 -10.15 8.42 4.43
N PRO A 108 -10.55 9.71 4.55
CA PRO A 108 -11.15 10.21 5.79
C PRO A 108 -12.38 9.39 6.20
N ARG A 109 -12.48 9.07 7.47
CA ARG A 109 -13.56 8.29 8.10
C ARG A 109 -13.62 6.81 7.67
N VAL A 110 -12.67 6.35 6.88
CA VAL A 110 -12.60 4.96 6.39
C VAL A 110 -11.33 4.28 6.89
N THR A 111 -10.16 4.87 6.63
CA THR A 111 -8.86 4.33 7.06
C THR A 111 -8.16 5.25 8.07
N PHE A 112 -8.59 6.48 8.18
CA PHE A 112 -8.15 7.41 9.21
C PHE A 112 -9.27 8.40 9.51
N GLN A 113 -9.15 9.14 10.61
CA GLN A 113 -10.07 10.23 10.96
C GLN A 113 -9.33 11.35 11.66
N TYR A 114 -9.87 12.56 11.59
CA TYR A 114 -9.33 13.68 12.31
C TYR A 114 -9.97 13.75 13.69
N THR A 115 -9.13 13.96 14.71
CA THR A 115 -9.57 14.13 16.10
C THR A 115 -9.07 15.46 16.65
N ALA A 116 -9.51 15.84 17.85
CA ALA A 116 -9.02 17.02 18.54
C ALA A 116 -7.50 16.98 18.76
N ASN A 117 -6.91 15.77 18.80
CA ASN A 117 -5.48 15.55 19.02
C ASN A 117 -4.72 15.25 17.71
N GLY A 118 -5.35 15.46 16.55
CA GLY A 118 -4.76 15.20 15.24
C GLY A 118 -5.33 13.95 14.57
N PRO A 119 -4.71 13.50 13.47
CA PRO A 119 -5.18 12.31 12.75
C PRO A 119 -5.05 11.04 13.58
N GLU A 120 -6.02 10.15 13.43
CA GLU A 120 -6.03 8.82 14.06
C GLU A 120 -6.26 7.77 12.98
N GLY A 121 -5.39 6.76 12.91
CA GLY A 121 -5.55 5.65 11.99
C GLY A 121 -6.60 4.65 12.48
N LEU A 122 -7.37 4.12 11.55
CA LEU A 122 -8.49 3.23 11.85
C LEU A 122 -8.19 1.74 11.60
N LEU A 123 -7.06 1.41 10.96
CA LEU A 123 -6.68 0.03 10.64
C LEU A 123 -5.81 -0.57 11.75
N GLN A 124 -6.37 -0.69 12.94
CA GLN A 124 -5.66 -1.21 14.11
C GLN A 124 -5.51 -2.73 14.06
N GLY A 125 -4.49 -3.26 14.74
CA GLY A 125 -4.31 -4.70 14.94
C GLY A 125 -3.67 -5.43 13.77
N LYS A 126 -3.17 -4.71 12.76
CA LYS A 126 -2.52 -5.32 11.60
C LYS A 126 -1.00 -5.23 11.70
N LYS A 127 -0.32 -6.13 10.99
CA LYS A 127 1.14 -6.14 10.87
C LYS A 127 1.53 -5.89 9.43
N ALA A 128 2.54 -5.07 9.21
CA ALA A 128 3.13 -4.87 7.88
C ALA A 128 4.57 -5.40 7.86
N ILE A 129 4.92 -6.08 6.78
CA ILE A 129 6.28 -6.52 6.48
C ILE A 129 6.68 -5.85 5.18
N VAL A 130 7.69 -4.99 5.24
CA VAL A 130 8.17 -4.26 4.07
C VAL A 130 9.43 -4.94 3.55
N LEU A 131 9.38 -5.37 2.30
CA LEU A 131 10.50 -5.97 1.57
C LEU A 131 11.12 -4.88 0.70
N ALA A 132 12.01 -4.10 1.31
CA ALA A 132 12.67 -2.99 0.64
C ALA A 132 13.89 -3.50 -0.14
N SER A 133 14.11 -2.95 -1.32
CA SER A 133 15.30 -3.23 -2.11
C SER A 133 15.92 -1.92 -2.62
N PHE A 134 17.25 -1.85 -2.59
CA PHE A 134 18.01 -0.65 -2.93
C PHE A 134 19.14 -1.02 -3.89
N GLY A 135 19.44 -0.09 -4.80
CA GLY A 135 20.55 -0.26 -5.73
C GLY A 135 21.93 0.06 -5.13
N GLY A 136 21.99 0.40 -3.86
CA GLY A 136 23.22 0.74 -3.15
C GLY A 136 23.07 0.51 -1.66
N MET A 137 24.02 1.02 -0.87
CA MET A 137 23.96 0.92 0.58
C MET A 137 23.18 2.14 1.15
N TYR A 138 22.11 1.84 1.87
CA TYR A 138 21.29 2.84 2.55
C TYR A 138 21.12 2.42 4.00
N ASP A 139 21.11 3.38 4.92
CA ASP A 139 20.79 3.11 6.31
C ASP A 139 19.25 3.05 6.51
N GLU A 140 18.82 2.77 7.74
CA GLU A 140 17.40 2.67 8.05
C GLU A 140 16.65 4.01 7.93
N ASN A 141 17.38 5.13 7.93
CA ASN A 141 16.81 6.47 7.81
C ASN A 141 16.92 6.94 6.35
N ASN A 142 16.02 6.46 5.52
CA ASN A 142 15.97 6.83 4.11
C ASN A 142 14.53 7.17 3.70
N ASN A 143 14.38 7.74 2.50
CA ASN A 143 13.08 8.24 2.03
C ASN A 143 12.04 7.13 1.91
N VAL A 144 12.42 5.93 1.48
CA VAL A 144 11.47 4.81 1.34
C VAL A 144 10.98 4.34 2.70
N THR A 145 11.90 4.06 3.61
CA THR A 145 11.57 3.60 4.96
C THR A 145 10.75 4.65 5.71
N ASN A 146 11.18 5.91 5.67
CA ASN A 146 10.51 6.98 6.41
C ASN A 146 9.10 7.25 5.86
N TYR A 147 8.94 7.24 4.54
CA TYR A 147 7.63 7.40 3.92
C TYR A 147 6.68 6.27 4.33
N LEU A 148 7.14 5.02 4.22
CA LEU A 148 6.30 3.86 4.53
C LEU A 148 5.88 3.83 6.01
N LYS A 149 6.79 4.14 6.92
CA LYS A 149 6.44 4.30 8.34
C LYS A 149 5.37 5.37 8.53
N ALA A 150 5.53 6.50 7.85
CA ALA A 150 4.60 7.63 7.98
C ALA A 150 3.20 7.27 7.47
N ILE A 151 3.09 6.73 6.25
CA ILE A 151 1.78 6.44 5.66
C ILE A 151 1.08 5.27 6.35
N LEU A 152 1.82 4.22 6.71
CA LEU A 152 1.25 3.08 7.43
C LEU A 152 0.77 3.51 8.81
N GLY A 153 1.57 4.30 9.54
CA GLY A 153 1.17 4.84 10.84
C GLY A 153 -0.05 5.77 10.73
N PHE A 154 -0.11 6.56 9.67
CA PHE A 154 -1.24 7.46 9.40
C PHE A 154 -2.57 6.70 9.32
N VAL A 155 -2.58 5.51 8.73
CA VAL A 155 -3.78 4.67 8.64
C VAL A 155 -3.92 3.67 9.80
N GLY A 156 -3.02 3.71 10.78
CA GLY A 156 -3.14 2.91 12.01
C GLY A 156 -2.31 1.64 12.06
N ILE A 157 -1.47 1.38 11.05
CA ILE A 157 -0.59 0.20 11.01
C ILE A 157 0.77 0.61 11.58
N THR A 158 0.99 0.30 12.86
CA THR A 158 2.19 0.71 13.57
C THR A 158 3.18 -0.43 13.81
N ASP A 159 2.73 -1.68 13.72
CA ASP A 159 3.61 -2.86 13.80
C ASP A 159 4.19 -3.12 12.40
N VAL A 160 5.33 -2.50 12.11
CA VAL A 160 5.97 -2.54 10.80
C VAL A 160 7.38 -3.10 10.94
N GLN A 161 7.67 -4.16 10.20
CA GLN A 161 9.00 -4.75 10.10
C GLN A 161 9.57 -4.52 8.70
N PHE A 162 10.84 -4.16 8.65
CA PHE A 162 11.60 -4.00 7.40
C PHE A 162 12.59 -5.14 7.25
N ALA A 163 12.55 -5.75 6.08
CA ALA A 163 13.44 -6.86 5.75
C ALA A 163 14.30 -6.54 4.52
#